data_fed627cbbaaba22ddbe2f18c5e625463
#
_entry.id   fed627cbbaaba22ddbe2f18c5e625463
#
_cell.length_a   1.000
_cell.length_b   1.000
_cell.length_c   1.000
_cell.angle_alpha   90.00
_cell.angle_beta   90.00
_cell.angle_gamma   90.00
#
_symmetry.space_group_name_H-M   'P 1'
#
loop_
_entity.id
_entity.type
_entity.pdbx_description
1 polymer ?
#
loop_
_entity_poly.entity_id
_entity_poly.type
_entity_poly.pdbx_seq_one_letter_code
_entity_poly.pdbx_strand_id
1 'polypeptide(L)'
;MKKLALSTLLLCGLATSVLTAQQAAPVDRPAEPNLVFDDDGGKVQIVPADLSTAGPKTFHGGPLLRSAQQVSIFLGAGWGDQQFRSREASLLDVGATAGDPHVSELKKHNIRTLRAMPRLEDFSDLSRARVNDLTIQQKLSDLLRSKAIPEPDAGTVYVIFLAPGIESTLGAHRGGVDYAAYHNFVNLEAGEIHYVVVPFHEDAERHSSAATRAFAETALNPNGQGWF
;
A
#
# COMPACT_ATOMS: atom_id res chain seq x y z
N MET A 1 -83.62 32.29 26.71
CA MET A 1 -82.56 31.82 27.59
C MET A 1 -81.40 31.30 26.77
N LYS A 2 -80.35 32.09 26.60
CA LYS A 2 -79.14 31.72 25.72
C LYS A 2 -78.07 31.31 26.69
N LYS A 3 -77.57 30.06 26.54
CA LYS A 3 -76.40 29.54 27.28
C LYS A 3 -75.16 29.88 26.49
N LEU A 4 -74.21 30.61 27.05
CA LEU A 4 -72.86 30.83 26.57
C LEU A 4 -72.03 29.56 26.91
N ALA A 5 -71.37 29.00 25.87
CA ALA A 5 -70.35 28.00 26.05
C ALA A 5 -68.97 28.66 26.01
N LEU A 6 -68.20 28.49 27.08
CA LEU A 6 -66.85 29.00 27.23
C LEU A 6 -65.87 27.92 26.68
N SER A 7 -65.21 28.23 25.57
CA SER A 7 -64.14 27.33 25.00
C SER A 7 -62.82 27.72 25.61
N THR A 8 -62.25 26.79 26.37
CA THR A 8 -60.88 26.90 26.91
C THR A 8 -59.84 26.38 25.84
N LEU A 9 -59.07 27.31 25.36
CA LEU A 9 -57.94 26.95 24.40
C LEU A 9 -56.77 26.54 25.27
N LEU A 10 -56.33 25.23 25.09
CA LEU A 10 -55.12 24.67 25.69
C LEU A 10 -53.98 24.89 24.76
N LEU A 11 -53.07 25.79 25.08
CA LEU A 11 -51.81 25.99 24.34
C LEU A 11 -50.80 24.93 24.76
N CYS A 12 -50.57 23.93 23.93
CA CYS A 12 -49.44 23.00 24.07
C CYS A 12 -48.17 23.65 23.51
N GLY A 13 -47.28 24.09 24.38
CA GLY A 13 -45.94 24.55 24.02
C GLY A 13 -45.05 23.37 23.65
N LEU A 14 -44.70 23.26 22.36
CA LEU A 14 -43.67 22.34 21.88
C LEU A 14 -42.30 22.95 22.18
N ALA A 15 -41.62 22.42 23.20
CA ALA A 15 -40.22 22.70 23.45
C ALA A 15 -39.37 21.90 22.47
N THR A 16 -38.87 22.54 21.41
CA THR A 16 -37.86 21.98 20.50
C THR A 16 -36.50 22.02 21.17
N SER A 17 -36.05 20.86 21.68
CA SER A 17 -34.68 20.68 22.16
C SER A 17 -33.75 20.64 20.92
N VAL A 18 -33.00 21.73 20.71
CA VAL A 18 -31.92 21.77 19.74
C VAL A 18 -30.75 20.95 20.32
N LEU A 19 -30.60 19.71 19.87
CA LEU A 19 -29.35 18.95 20.08
C LEU A 19 -28.25 19.63 19.26
N THR A 20 -27.43 20.44 19.90
CA THR A 20 -26.15 20.87 19.35
C THR A 20 -25.24 19.64 19.28
N ALA A 21 -25.05 19.08 18.09
CA ALA A 21 -24.01 18.11 17.85
C ALA A 21 -22.66 18.79 18.12
N GLN A 22 -22.05 18.45 19.24
CA GLN A 22 -20.74 18.91 19.63
C GLN A 22 -19.77 18.24 18.64
N GLN A 23 -19.35 18.99 17.64
CA GLN A 23 -18.36 18.56 16.67
C GLN A 23 -17.07 18.30 17.45
N ALA A 24 -16.69 17.02 17.59
CA ALA A 24 -15.43 16.64 18.21
C ALA A 24 -14.30 17.42 17.50
N ALA A 25 -13.48 18.11 18.29
CA ALA A 25 -12.30 18.77 17.76
C ALA A 25 -11.47 17.75 16.96
N PRO A 26 -10.90 18.13 15.80
CA PRO A 26 -10.03 17.23 15.06
C PRO A 26 -8.91 16.78 16.00
N VAL A 27 -8.84 15.47 16.22
CA VAL A 27 -7.71 14.88 16.94
C VAL A 27 -6.48 15.18 16.06
N ASP A 28 -5.58 15.98 16.61
CA ASP A 28 -4.30 16.31 15.98
C ASP A 28 -3.51 15.01 15.87
N ARG A 29 -3.72 14.24 14.78
CA ARG A 29 -2.91 13.05 14.50
C ARG A 29 -1.54 13.53 14.10
N PRO A 30 -0.49 13.01 14.74
CA PRO A 30 0.85 13.28 14.27
C PRO A 30 0.91 12.92 12.78
N ALA A 31 1.49 13.80 11.97
CA ALA A 31 1.64 13.58 10.55
C ALA A 31 2.34 12.24 10.34
N GLU A 32 1.71 11.34 9.59
CA GLU A 32 2.30 10.04 9.27
C GLU A 32 3.51 10.30 8.36
N PRO A 33 4.75 10.09 8.83
CA PRO A 33 5.94 10.63 8.17
C PRO A 33 6.22 10.03 6.78
N ASN A 34 5.51 8.95 6.42
CA ASN A 34 5.73 8.20 5.18
C ASN A 34 4.46 8.07 4.35
N LEU A 35 3.52 9.01 4.50
CA LEU A 35 2.28 9.03 3.73
C LEU A 35 2.36 10.13 2.67
N VAL A 36 2.11 9.78 1.43
CA VAL A 36 1.97 10.72 0.31
C VAL A 36 0.62 10.55 -0.36
N PHE A 37 0.22 11.55 -1.15
CA PHE A 37 -0.97 11.47 -1.96
C PHE A 37 -0.58 11.24 -3.42
N ASP A 38 -1.22 10.31 -4.05
CA ASP A 38 -1.15 10.01 -5.45
C ASP A 38 -1.94 11.06 -6.30
N ASP A 39 -1.86 10.98 -7.62
CA ASP A 39 -2.48 11.91 -8.55
C ASP A 39 -4.02 11.93 -8.46
N ASP A 40 -4.66 10.85 -8.03
CA ASP A 40 -6.09 10.74 -7.79
C ASP A 40 -6.50 11.08 -6.34
N GLY A 41 -5.56 11.49 -5.51
CA GLY A 41 -5.76 11.82 -4.10
C GLY A 41 -5.78 10.60 -3.17
N GLY A 42 -5.50 9.40 -3.67
CA GLY A 42 -5.31 8.19 -2.89
C GLY A 42 -4.11 8.33 -1.93
N LYS A 43 -4.23 7.73 -0.75
CA LYS A 43 -3.15 7.70 0.23
C LYS A 43 -2.24 6.50 -0.05
N VAL A 44 -0.94 6.75 -0.18
CA VAL A 44 0.07 5.73 -0.46
C VAL A 44 1.15 5.77 0.60
N GLN A 45 1.58 4.61 1.09
CA GLN A 45 2.67 4.51 2.05
C GLN A 45 4.00 4.32 1.35
N ILE A 46 4.94 5.23 1.57
CA ILE A 46 6.26 5.19 0.96
C ILE A 46 7.32 4.63 1.92
N VAL A 47 8.30 3.94 1.33
CA VAL A 47 9.62 3.72 1.91
C VAL A 47 10.50 4.88 1.45
N PRO A 48 10.97 5.76 2.34
CA PRO A 48 11.79 6.91 1.95
C PRO A 48 13.02 6.50 1.14
N ALA A 49 13.47 7.38 0.25
CA ALA A 49 14.69 7.13 -0.52
C ALA A 49 15.91 6.99 0.41
N ASP A 50 15.99 7.73 1.50
CA ASP A 50 16.95 7.47 2.57
C ASP A 50 16.41 6.37 3.49
N LEU A 51 16.92 5.14 3.30
CA LEU A 51 16.52 3.97 4.07
C LEU A 51 16.90 4.06 5.56
N SER A 52 17.77 4.97 5.95
CA SER A 52 18.20 5.20 7.35
C SER A 52 17.16 5.98 8.17
N THR A 53 16.23 6.67 7.51
CA THR A 53 15.28 7.63 8.15
C THR A 53 14.04 6.99 8.76
N ALA A 54 13.96 5.67 8.88
CA ALA A 54 12.82 5.02 9.50
C ALA A 54 12.79 5.31 11.01
N GLY A 55 11.91 6.22 11.41
CA GLY A 55 11.55 6.40 12.81
C GLY A 55 10.86 5.16 13.40
N PRO A 56 10.84 5.03 14.73
CA PRO A 56 10.10 3.96 15.38
C PRO A 56 8.61 4.11 15.06
N LYS A 57 8.00 3.03 14.54
CA LYS A 57 6.56 2.95 14.32
C LYS A 57 5.91 2.29 15.53
N THR A 58 4.75 2.77 15.92
CA THR A 58 3.94 2.17 17.00
C THR A 58 2.74 1.43 16.41
N PHE A 59 2.45 0.26 16.94
CA PHE A 59 1.28 -0.52 16.52
C PHE A 59 0.01 -0.01 17.18
N HIS A 60 -0.99 0.35 16.36
CA HIS A 60 -2.27 0.90 16.79
C HIS A 60 -3.45 -0.06 16.59
N GLY A 61 -3.20 -1.36 16.33
CA GLY A 61 -4.25 -2.38 16.28
C GLY A 61 -4.87 -2.66 14.92
N GLY A 62 -4.24 -2.28 13.83
CA GLY A 62 -4.69 -2.57 12.47
C GLY A 62 -4.52 -4.03 12.05
N PRO A 63 -5.00 -4.41 10.84
CA PRO A 63 -4.84 -5.76 10.32
C PRO A 63 -3.35 -6.09 10.07
N LEU A 64 -3.04 -7.38 10.09
CA LEU A 64 -1.72 -7.94 9.79
C LEU A 64 -1.88 -9.08 8.80
N LEU A 65 -0.99 -9.21 7.83
CA LEU A 65 -0.92 -10.40 6.98
C LEU A 65 -0.20 -11.51 7.74
N ARG A 66 -0.94 -12.41 8.37
CA ARG A 66 -0.37 -13.47 9.24
C ARG A 66 0.51 -14.49 8.52
N SER A 67 0.36 -14.60 7.20
CA SER A 67 1.16 -15.47 6.33
C SER A 67 1.44 -14.73 5.05
N ALA A 68 2.54 -13.94 5.00
CA ALA A 68 2.88 -13.14 3.84
C ALA A 68 3.59 -13.99 2.77
N GLN A 69 3.10 -13.93 1.53
CA GLN A 69 3.66 -14.63 0.39
C GLN A 69 3.88 -13.68 -0.78
N GLN A 70 5.09 -13.67 -1.32
CA GLN A 70 5.46 -12.82 -2.45
C GLN A 70 5.04 -13.44 -3.79
N VAL A 71 4.47 -12.60 -4.67
CA VAL A 71 4.36 -12.83 -6.11
C VAL A 71 5.18 -11.75 -6.81
N SER A 72 6.29 -12.11 -7.43
CA SER A 72 7.19 -11.15 -8.10
C SER A 72 6.71 -10.86 -9.52
N ILE A 73 6.59 -9.58 -9.88
CA ILE A 73 6.26 -9.10 -11.21
C ILE A 73 7.39 -8.17 -11.68
N PHE A 74 8.14 -8.59 -12.70
CA PHE A 74 9.17 -7.79 -13.33
C PHE A 74 8.56 -7.06 -14.53
N LEU A 75 8.29 -5.77 -14.36
CA LEU A 75 7.52 -4.96 -15.29
C LEU A 75 8.41 -4.07 -16.14
N GLY A 76 8.37 -4.26 -17.44
CA GLY A 76 9.08 -3.47 -18.46
C GLY A 76 10.17 -4.20 -19.20
N ALA A 77 10.37 -3.82 -20.46
CA ALA A 77 11.29 -4.50 -21.40
C ALA A 77 12.75 -4.53 -20.94
N GLY A 78 13.17 -3.57 -20.10
CA GLY A 78 14.55 -3.53 -19.59
C GLY A 78 14.96 -4.75 -18.77
N TRP A 79 14.02 -5.48 -18.16
CA TRP A 79 14.31 -6.73 -17.47
C TRP A 79 14.72 -7.87 -18.39
N GLY A 80 14.43 -7.78 -19.69
CA GLY A 80 14.88 -8.74 -20.70
C GLY A 80 16.39 -8.75 -20.92
N ASP A 81 17.13 -7.74 -20.46
CA ASP A 81 18.58 -7.67 -20.58
C ASP A 81 19.27 -8.68 -19.65
N GLN A 82 20.17 -9.48 -20.23
CA GLN A 82 20.89 -10.54 -19.52
C GLN A 82 21.69 -10.02 -18.30
N GLN A 83 22.16 -8.78 -18.32
CA GLN A 83 22.90 -8.18 -17.22
C GLN A 83 22.07 -8.10 -15.91
N PHE A 84 20.73 -8.11 -15.98
CA PHE A 84 19.86 -8.02 -14.81
C PHE A 84 19.41 -9.37 -14.25
N ARG A 85 19.76 -10.50 -14.87
CA ARG A 85 19.31 -11.84 -14.44
C ARG A 85 19.74 -12.21 -13.02
N SER A 86 20.95 -11.85 -12.60
CA SER A 86 21.40 -12.06 -11.22
C SER A 86 20.64 -11.21 -10.21
N ARG A 87 20.30 -9.98 -10.60
CA ARG A 87 19.48 -9.08 -9.79
C ARG A 87 18.05 -9.60 -9.64
N GLU A 88 17.40 -10.00 -10.72
CA GLU A 88 16.10 -10.67 -10.68
C GLU A 88 16.10 -11.83 -9.68
N ALA A 89 17.12 -12.70 -9.76
CA ALA A 89 17.24 -13.84 -8.87
C ALA A 89 17.30 -13.44 -7.38
N SER A 90 17.95 -12.32 -7.05
CA SER A 90 18.04 -11.81 -5.68
C SER A 90 16.73 -11.18 -5.16
N LEU A 91 15.81 -10.83 -6.05
CA LEU A 91 14.53 -10.18 -5.74
C LEU A 91 13.34 -11.16 -5.67
N LEU A 92 13.57 -12.44 -5.99
CA LEU A 92 12.48 -13.43 -6.08
C LEU A 92 11.84 -13.78 -4.73
N ASP A 93 12.55 -13.61 -3.61
CA ASP A 93 12.05 -13.97 -2.28
C ASP A 93 12.62 -13.01 -1.23
N VAL A 94 12.18 -11.76 -1.27
CA VAL A 94 12.66 -10.73 -0.34
C VAL A 94 12.21 -11.01 1.11
N GLY A 95 11.12 -11.74 1.28
CA GLY A 95 10.62 -12.17 2.59
C GLY A 95 11.47 -13.25 3.27
N ALA A 96 12.38 -13.91 2.54
CA ALA A 96 13.27 -14.93 3.06
C ALA A 96 14.69 -14.43 3.34
N THR A 97 14.97 -13.13 3.19
CA THR A 97 16.30 -12.55 3.39
C THR A 97 16.77 -12.77 4.83
N ALA A 98 17.72 -13.69 5.00
CA ALA A 98 18.22 -14.08 6.31
C ALA A 98 18.98 -12.92 6.98
N GLY A 99 18.66 -12.65 8.24
CA GLY A 99 19.32 -11.60 9.04
C GLY A 99 18.82 -10.18 8.75
N ASP A 100 17.92 -9.99 7.80
CA ASP A 100 17.31 -8.68 7.55
C ASP A 100 16.47 -8.24 8.76
N PRO A 101 16.66 -7.00 9.27
CA PRO A 101 15.95 -6.50 10.45
C PRO A 101 14.43 -6.41 10.22
N HIS A 102 13.96 -6.09 9.00
CA HIS A 102 12.55 -5.98 8.69
C HIS A 102 11.88 -7.36 8.67
N VAL A 103 12.54 -8.38 8.11
CA VAL A 103 12.06 -9.78 8.18
C VAL A 103 12.07 -10.28 9.63
N SER A 104 13.05 -9.88 10.42
CA SER A 104 13.11 -10.22 11.85
C SER A 104 11.97 -9.58 12.64
N GLU A 105 11.53 -8.37 12.25
CA GLU A 105 10.38 -7.71 12.85
C GLU A 105 9.07 -8.47 12.60
N LEU A 106 8.86 -9.02 11.40
CA LEU A 106 7.69 -9.86 11.10
C LEU A 106 7.53 -11.02 12.11
N LYS A 107 8.62 -11.66 12.47
CA LYS A 107 8.62 -12.77 13.44
C LYS A 107 8.16 -12.34 14.82
N LYS A 108 8.53 -11.13 15.28
CA LYS A 108 8.08 -10.60 16.59
C LYS A 108 6.56 -10.42 16.65
N HIS A 109 5.93 -10.16 15.49
CA HIS A 109 4.48 -10.01 15.36
C HIS A 109 3.77 -11.30 14.94
N ASN A 110 4.45 -12.45 15.00
CA ASN A 110 3.92 -13.77 14.60
C ASN A 110 3.44 -13.77 13.14
N ILE A 111 4.11 -13.04 12.26
CA ILE A 111 3.90 -13.09 10.82
C ILE A 111 4.90 -14.09 10.23
N ARG A 112 4.38 -15.06 9.50
CA ARG A 112 5.19 -16.03 8.76
C ARG A 112 5.36 -15.57 7.32
N THR A 113 6.59 -15.62 6.82
CA THR A 113 6.85 -15.50 5.39
C THR A 113 6.78 -16.90 4.77
N LEU A 114 6.00 -17.03 3.71
CA LEU A 114 5.90 -18.27 2.93
C LEU A 114 6.85 -18.16 1.74
N ARG A 115 7.23 -19.33 1.19
CA ARG A 115 8.05 -19.38 -0.02
C ARG A 115 7.35 -18.59 -1.13
N ALA A 116 8.10 -17.75 -1.83
CA ALA A 116 7.59 -16.97 -2.93
C ALA A 116 6.98 -17.85 -4.04
N MET A 117 5.96 -17.34 -4.67
CA MET A 117 5.30 -17.95 -5.83
C MET A 117 6.16 -17.75 -7.10
N PRO A 118 5.88 -18.49 -8.19
CA PRO A 118 6.54 -18.25 -9.46
C PRO A 118 6.39 -16.80 -9.91
N ARG A 119 7.49 -16.24 -10.48
CA ARG A 119 7.52 -14.89 -10.99
C ARG A 119 6.79 -14.75 -12.31
N LEU A 120 6.33 -13.53 -12.61
CA LEU A 120 5.93 -13.08 -13.94
C LEU A 120 6.99 -12.09 -14.47
N GLU A 121 7.38 -12.24 -15.73
CA GLU A 121 8.12 -11.24 -16.49
C GLU A 121 7.16 -10.64 -17.51
N ASP A 122 6.86 -9.35 -17.39
CA ASP A 122 6.02 -8.60 -18.33
C ASP A 122 6.90 -7.56 -19.04
N PHE A 123 7.37 -7.90 -20.21
CA PHE A 123 8.24 -7.07 -21.03
C PHE A 123 7.49 -6.00 -21.86
N SER A 124 6.30 -5.57 -21.43
CA SER A 124 5.63 -4.44 -22.07
C SER A 124 6.58 -3.28 -22.22
N ASP A 125 6.57 -2.63 -23.38
CA ASP A 125 7.41 -1.44 -23.61
C ASP A 125 6.85 -0.24 -22.84
N LEU A 126 7.25 -0.14 -21.59
CA LEU A 126 6.99 1.02 -20.74
C LEU A 126 8.22 1.92 -20.59
N SER A 127 9.26 1.70 -21.40
CA SER A 127 10.58 2.34 -21.24
C SER A 127 10.58 3.88 -21.35
N ARG A 128 9.47 4.48 -21.74
CA ARG A 128 9.26 5.94 -21.75
C ARG A 128 8.04 6.35 -20.95
N ALA A 129 7.44 5.41 -20.25
CA ALA A 129 6.23 5.68 -19.51
C ALA A 129 6.57 6.22 -18.11
N ARG A 130 5.88 7.26 -17.76
CA ARG A 130 5.71 7.64 -16.37
C ARG A 130 4.55 6.80 -15.84
N VAL A 131 4.81 5.97 -14.81
CA VAL A 131 3.80 5.15 -14.16
C VAL A 131 3.48 5.74 -12.79
N ASN A 132 2.21 6.01 -12.57
CA ASN A 132 1.65 6.37 -11.27
C ASN A 132 0.93 5.16 -10.66
N ASP A 133 0.40 5.30 -9.46
CA ASP A 133 -0.23 4.20 -8.74
C ASP A 133 -1.48 3.68 -9.48
N LEU A 134 -2.30 4.53 -10.07
CA LEU A 134 -3.45 4.11 -10.86
C LEU A 134 -3.05 3.23 -12.06
N THR A 135 -1.95 3.56 -12.74
CA THR A 135 -1.41 2.73 -13.84
C THR A 135 -1.03 1.33 -13.33
N ILE A 136 -0.44 1.25 -12.14
CA ILE A 136 -0.08 -0.03 -11.51
C ILE A 136 -1.33 -0.83 -11.15
N GLN A 137 -2.34 -0.21 -10.55
CA GLN A 137 -3.59 -0.87 -10.20
C GLN A 137 -4.32 -1.42 -11.44
N GLN A 138 -4.37 -0.66 -12.53
CA GLN A 138 -4.93 -1.10 -13.81
C GLN A 138 -4.16 -2.32 -14.35
N LYS A 139 -2.83 -2.28 -14.30
CA LYS A 139 -1.98 -3.39 -14.74
C LYS A 139 -2.21 -4.66 -13.92
N LEU A 140 -2.28 -4.55 -12.59
CA LEU A 140 -2.63 -5.67 -11.71
C LEU A 140 -3.99 -6.26 -12.04
N SER A 141 -5.00 -5.41 -12.24
CA SER A 141 -6.34 -5.85 -12.64
C SER A 141 -6.32 -6.64 -13.94
N ASP A 142 -5.58 -6.18 -14.95
CA ASP A 142 -5.44 -6.86 -16.23
C ASP A 142 -4.72 -8.21 -16.12
N LEU A 143 -3.64 -8.26 -15.33
CA LEU A 143 -2.89 -9.50 -15.10
C LEU A 143 -3.72 -10.54 -14.34
N LEU A 144 -4.51 -10.14 -13.36
CA LEU A 144 -5.44 -11.03 -12.64
C LEU A 144 -6.55 -11.52 -13.56
N ARG A 145 -7.19 -10.63 -14.31
CA ARG A 145 -8.26 -10.97 -15.24
C ARG A 145 -7.81 -11.91 -16.35
N SER A 146 -6.60 -11.74 -16.85
CA SER A 146 -5.98 -12.63 -17.85
C SER A 146 -5.42 -13.93 -17.25
N LYS A 147 -5.43 -14.08 -15.93
CA LYS A 147 -4.81 -15.20 -15.19
C LYS A 147 -3.32 -15.35 -15.46
N ALA A 148 -2.64 -14.26 -15.79
CA ALA A 148 -1.20 -14.23 -15.97
C ALA A 148 -0.43 -14.33 -14.64
N ILE A 149 -1.06 -13.90 -13.55
CA ILE A 149 -0.56 -14.06 -12.19
C ILE A 149 -1.55 -14.87 -11.34
N PRO A 150 -1.07 -15.51 -10.26
CA PRO A 150 -1.94 -16.22 -9.33
C PRO A 150 -3.03 -15.32 -8.76
N GLU A 151 -4.21 -15.90 -8.50
CA GLU A 151 -5.24 -15.21 -7.74
C GLU A 151 -4.75 -14.94 -6.30
N PRO A 152 -5.16 -13.82 -5.68
CA PRO A 152 -4.73 -13.49 -4.34
C PRO A 152 -5.37 -14.42 -3.31
N ASP A 153 -4.61 -14.72 -2.27
CA ASP A 153 -5.13 -15.22 -1.00
C ASP A 153 -4.94 -14.15 0.10
N ALA A 154 -5.33 -14.49 1.33
CA ALA A 154 -5.28 -13.57 2.46
C ALA A 154 -3.84 -13.10 2.85
N GLY A 155 -2.81 -13.65 2.23
CA GLY A 155 -1.41 -13.34 2.52
C GLY A 155 -0.61 -12.91 1.29
N THR A 156 -1.23 -12.88 0.13
CA THR A 156 -0.54 -12.56 -1.13
C THR A 156 -0.14 -11.10 -1.19
N VAL A 157 1.15 -10.85 -1.49
CA VAL A 157 1.71 -9.52 -1.76
C VAL A 157 2.34 -9.54 -3.15
N TYR A 158 1.79 -8.75 -4.06
CA TYR A 158 2.37 -8.58 -5.41
C TYR A 158 3.50 -7.55 -5.35
N VAL A 159 4.73 -7.98 -5.60
CA VAL A 159 5.90 -7.10 -5.59
C VAL A 159 6.29 -6.80 -7.03
N ILE A 160 6.08 -5.56 -7.44
CA ILE A 160 6.27 -5.07 -8.80
C ILE A 160 7.61 -4.35 -8.87
N PHE A 161 8.55 -4.93 -9.60
CA PHE A 161 9.85 -4.36 -9.88
C PHE A 161 9.82 -3.65 -11.23
N LEU A 162 9.97 -2.33 -11.23
CA LEU A 162 10.00 -1.55 -12.46
C LEU A 162 11.37 -1.69 -13.14
N ALA A 163 11.37 -1.83 -14.47
CA ALA A 163 12.60 -1.91 -15.24
C ALA A 163 13.38 -0.58 -15.26
N PRO A 164 14.68 -0.60 -15.58
CA PRO A 164 15.43 0.61 -15.86
C PRO A 164 14.72 1.48 -16.90
N GLY A 165 14.72 2.80 -16.67
CA GLY A 165 14.13 3.78 -17.59
C GLY A 165 12.62 4.03 -17.40
N ILE A 166 11.93 3.27 -16.53
CA ILE A 166 10.55 3.56 -16.14
C ILE A 166 10.57 4.56 -14.98
N GLU A 167 9.94 5.71 -15.16
CA GLU A 167 9.77 6.71 -14.09
C GLU A 167 8.52 6.39 -13.27
N SER A 168 8.70 6.15 -11.97
CA SER A 168 7.60 5.98 -11.02
C SER A 168 7.26 7.31 -10.37
N THR A 169 5.97 7.65 -10.28
CA THR A 169 5.51 8.90 -9.65
C THR A 169 4.33 8.68 -8.72
N LEU A 170 4.28 9.46 -7.65
CA LEU A 170 3.15 9.57 -6.72
C LEU A 170 2.88 11.06 -6.50
N GLY A 171 1.94 11.63 -7.22
CA GLY A 171 1.74 13.07 -7.27
C GLY A 171 3.03 13.81 -7.67
N ALA A 172 3.54 14.65 -6.79
CA ALA A 172 4.80 15.38 -7.02
C ALA A 172 6.07 14.58 -6.71
N HIS A 173 5.95 13.39 -6.11
CA HIS A 173 7.09 12.57 -5.67
C HIS A 173 7.55 11.62 -6.76
N ARG A 174 8.87 11.39 -6.84
CA ARG A 174 9.51 10.53 -7.85
C ARG A 174 10.23 9.36 -7.21
N GLY A 175 10.00 8.18 -7.79
CA GLY A 175 10.73 6.97 -7.40
C GLY A 175 12.24 7.08 -7.64
N GLY A 176 13.01 6.50 -6.71
CA GLY A 176 14.45 6.58 -6.70
C GLY A 176 15.03 7.91 -6.19
N VAL A 177 14.21 8.96 -6.07
CA VAL A 177 14.61 10.30 -5.59
C VAL A 177 13.96 10.60 -4.25
N ASP A 178 12.64 10.57 -4.17
CA ASP A 178 11.88 10.90 -2.96
C ASP A 178 11.51 9.64 -2.17
N TYR A 179 11.31 8.51 -2.86
CA TYR A 179 11.06 7.22 -2.24
C TYR A 179 11.81 6.09 -2.96
N ALA A 180 12.18 5.06 -2.19
CA ALA A 180 12.85 3.86 -2.71
C ALA A 180 11.85 2.76 -3.12
N ALA A 181 10.70 2.72 -2.46
CA ALA A 181 9.58 1.85 -2.77
C ALA A 181 8.30 2.45 -2.18
N TYR A 182 7.16 1.90 -2.55
CA TYR A 182 5.91 2.16 -1.86
C TYR A 182 5.05 0.91 -1.79
N HIS A 183 4.10 0.89 -0.86
CA HIS A 183 3.07 -0.14 -0.81
C HIS A 183 1.69 0.48 -0.71
N ASN A 184 0.72 -0.23 -1.25
CA ASN A 184 -0.67 0.17 -1.21
C ASN A 184 -1.57 -1.08 -1.31
N PHE A 185 -2.86 -0.88 -1.27
CA PHE A 185 -3.86 -1.89 -1.55
C PHE A 185 -4.95 -1.34 -2.46
N VAL A 186 -5.61 -2.22 -3.18
CA VAL A 186 -6.77 -1.88 -4.01
C VAL A 186 -7.84 -2.97 -3.88
N ASN A 187 -9.10 -2.57 -3.89
CA ASN A 187 -10.22 -3.50 -3.91
C ASN A 187 -10.63 -3.77 -5.36
N LEU A 188 -10.39 -4.99 -5.82
CA LEU A 188 -10.79 -5.49 -7.13
C LEU A 188 -11.86 -6.58 -6.99
N GLU A 189 -12.38 -7.10 -8.11
CA GLU A 189 -13.34 -8.22 -8.08
C GLU A 189 -12.77 -9.45 -7.37
N ALA A 190 -11.46 -9.67 -7.45
CA ALA A 190 -10.74 -10.76 -6.77
C ALA A 190 -10.58 -10.56 -5.26
N GLY A 191 -10.98 -9.41 -4.71
CA GLY A 191 -10.83 -9.06 -3.29
C GLY A 191 -9.86 -7.90 -3.06
N GLU A 192 -9.40 -7.76 -1.81
CA GLU A 192 -8.38 -6.78 -1.43
C GLU A 192 -7.01 -7.27 -1.88
N ILE A 193 -6.35 -6.49 -2.70
CA ILE A 193 -5.07 -6.80 -3.34
C ILE A 193 -3.99 -5.93 -2.71
N HIS A 194 -3.03 -6.55 -2.03
CA HIS A 194 -1.88 -5.86 -1.47
C HIS A 194 -0.71 -5.88 -2.44
N TYR A 195 -0.06 -4.75 -2.63
CA TYR A 195 1.07 -4.68 -3.55
C TYR A 195 2.15 -3.70 -3.08
N VAL A 196 3.33 -3.96 -3.60
CA VAL A 196 4.54 -3.15 -3.44
C VAL A 196 5.01 -2.75 -4.83
N VAL A 197 5.48 -1.53 -4.99
CA VAL A 197 6.15 -1.07 -6.21
C VAL A 197 7.55 -0.61 -5.86
N VAL A 198 8.52 -1.17 -6.56
CA VAL A 198 9.94 -0.90 -6.36
C VAL A 198 10.51 -0.31 -7.65
N PRO A 199 10.74 1.01 -7.72
CA PRO A 199 11.44 1.64 -8.82
C PRO A 199 12.85 1.04 -8.96
N PHE A 200 13.34 0.96 -10.21
CA PHE A 200 14.69 0.46 -10.44
C PHE A 200 15.74 1.32 -9.71
N HIS A 201 16.70 0.66 -9.08
CA HIS A 201 17.85 1.30 -8.49
C HIS A 201 19.14 0.65 -8.98
N GLU A 202 20.16 1.46 -9.32
CA GLU A 202 21.45 0.96 -9.84
C GLU A 202 22.16 0.10 -8.80
N ASP A 203 22.19 0.52 -7.55
CA ASP A 203 22.72 -0.25 -6.44
C ASP A 203 21.78 -1.43 -6.12
N ALA A 204 22.31 -2.65 -6.26
CA ALA A 204 21.55 -3.89 -6.09
C ALA A 204 21.16 -4.14 -4.62
N GLU A 205 22.02 -3.79 -3.66
CA GLU A 205 21.77 -3.95 -2.24
C GLU A 205 20.66 -3.02 -1.79
N ARG A 206 20.75 -1.75 -2.19
CA ARG A 206 19.71 -0.77 -1.91
C ARG A 206 18.36 -1.14 -2.53
N HIS A 207 18.38 -1.67 -3.76
CA HIS A 207 17.18 -2.15 -4.45
C HIS A 207 16.51 -3.31 -3.67
N SER A 208 17.31 -4.29 -3.26
CA SER A 208 16.82 -5.42 -2.45
C SER A 208 16.34 -4.98 -1.06
N SER A 209 17.08 -4.10 -0.38
CA SER A 209 16.69 -3.57 0.93
C SER A 209 15.37 -2.80 0.87
N ALA A 210 15.17 -1.95 -0.15
CA ALA A 210 13.91 -1.24 -0.36
C ALA A 210 12.74 -2.20 -0.55
N ALA A 211 12.92 -3.24 -1.37
CA ALA A 211 11.92 -4.27 -1.61
C ALA A 211 11.58 -5.05 -0.34
N THR A 212 12.59 -5.51 0.40
CA THR A 212 12.43 -6.25 1.66
C THR A 212 11.68 -5.42 2.69
N ARG A 213 12.06 -4.16 2.85
CA ARG A 213 11.41 -3.25 3.77
C ARG A 213 9.96 -3.00 3.39
N ALA A 214 9.67 -2.68 2.13
CA ALA A 214 8.31 -2.43 1.67
C ALA A 214 7.41 -3.67 1.80
N PHE A 215 7.92 -4.87 1.48
CA PHE A 215 7.23 -6.14 1.71
C PHE A 215 6.89 -6.35 3.19
N ALA A 216 7.85 -6.13 4.08
CA ALA A 216 7.64 -6.26 5.51
C ALA A 216 6.64 -5.22 6.04
N GLU A 217 6.73 -3.97 5.60
CA GLU A 217 5.78 -2.91 5.96
C GLU A 217 4.37 -3.24 5.46
N THR A 218 4.21 -3.81 4.25
CA THR A 218 2.92 -4.30 3.75
C THR A 218 2.34 -5.38 4.68
N ALA A 219 3.15 -6.34 5.11
CA ALA A 219 2.69 -7.42 5.97
C ALA A 219 2.28 -6.92 7.38
N LEU A 220 2.95 -5.88 7.89
CA LEU A 220 2.67 -5.25 9.17
C LEU A 220 1.52 -4.23 9.10
N ASN A 221 1.30 -3.60 7.96
CA ASN A 221 0.36 -2.50 7.79
C ASN A 221 -0.30 -2.53 6.41
N PRO A 222 -1.02 -3.61 6.06
CA PRO A 222 -1.47 -3.86 4.70
C PRO A 222 -2.38 -2.76 4.13
N ASN A 223 -3.13 -2.08 4.97
CA ASN A 223 -4.07 -1.03 4.55
C ASN A 223 -3.79 0.34 5.21
N GLY A 224 -2.60 0.54 5.77
CA GLY A 224 -2.22 1.82 6.36
C GLY A 224 -2.89 2.17 7.69
N GLN A 225 -3.54 1.23 8.37
CA GLN A 225 -4.32 1.51 9.59
C GLN A 225 -3.64 1.04 10.88
N GLY A 226 -2.56 0.28 10.80
CA GLY A 226 -1.98 -0.41 11.94
C GLY A 226 -0.73 0.22 12.54
N TRP A 227 0.13 0.83 11.74
CA TRP A 227 1.44 1.30 12.15
C TRP A 227 1.70 2.73 11.69
N PHE A 228 1.89 3.63 12.60
CA PHE A 228 2.25 5.04 12.34
C PHE A 228 2.95 5.69 13.55
#